data_8b3909108bfc5028c72f83e0c9bb3fd9
#
_entry.id   8b3909108bfc5028c72f83e0c9bb3fd9
#
_cell.length_a   1.000
_cell.length_b   1.000
_cell.length_c   1.000
_cell.angle_alpha   90.00
_cell.angle_beta   90.00
_cell.angle_gamma   90.00
#
_symmetry.space_group_name_H-M   'P 1'
#
loop_
_entity.id
_entity.type
_entity.pdbx_description
1 polymer ?
#
loop_
_entity_poly.entity_id
_entity_poly.type
_entity_poly.pdbx_seq_one_letter_code
_entity_poly.pdbx_strand_id
1 'polypeptide(L)'
;GNEKEVGEGIKQSGIDRRELFLVTKVNFKSYENAEQTVMRSLTNLQTDYIDLLLLHWPFANYYAAWRVLEKLYTEGKVRAIGVSNFEPDQLLDLIAYNKIVPAVNQIETNLYCQRSTERGWMDEKNVAHMAYAPLGQGNRSEMFQEPAVLALAEKYAKAPEQILLRFLTQKGIAVIPRSTQPEHIKENFALFDFTLKPDEMAQLSALDRKEPLIGKPETPELVEFSLTW
;
A
#
# COMPACT_ATOMS: atom_id res chain seq x y z
N GLY A 1 -4.36 -11.55 -10.40
CA GLY A 1 -5.51 -11.88 -10.22
C GLY A 1 -5.98 -13.04 -9.36
N ASN A 2 -6.09 -12.83 -8.04
CA ASN A 2 -6.66 -13.80 -7.09
C ASN A 2 -7.98 -13.30 -6.46
N GLU A 3 -8.66 -12.37 -7.14
CA GLU A 3 -9.88 -11.73 -6.60
C GLU A 3 -11.01 -12.76 -6.37
N LYS A 4 -11.09 -13.79 -7.21
CA LYS A 4 -12.10 -14.83 -7.08
C LYS A 4 -11.88 -15.66 -5.80
N GLU A 5 -10.65 -16.06 -5.55
CA GLU A 5 -10.26 -16.79 -4.34
C GLU A 5 -10.45 -15.94 -3.08
N VAL A 6 -10.18 -14.63 -3.17
CA VAL A 6 -10.44 -13.68 -2.09
C VAL A 6 -11.94 -13.58 -1.81
N GLY A 7 -12.78 -13.45 -2.85
CA GLY A 7 -14.24 -13.42 -2.71
C GLY A 7 -14.80 -14.70 -2.06
N GLU A 8 -14.30 -15.85 -2.48
CA GLU A 8 -14.66 -17.13 -1.88
C GLU A 8 -14.20 -17.22 -0.41
N GLY A 9 -12.98 -16.78 -0.11
CA GLY A 9 -12.45 -16.73 1.26
C GLY A 9 -13.26 -15.82 2.18
N ILE A 10 -13.66 -14.65 1.71
CA ILE A 10 -14.54 -13.73 2.45
C ILE A 10 -15.88 -14.43 2.77
N LYS A 11 -16.50 -15.04 1.77
CA LYS A 11 -17.75 -15.77 1.96
C LYS A 11 -17.62 -16.92 2.95
N GLN A 12 -16.54 -17.68 2.88
CA GLN A 12 -16.28 -18.81 3.78
C GLN A 12 -15.98 -18.39 5.22
N SER A 13 -15.40 -17.19 5.41
CA SER A 13 -15.07 -16.68 6.74
C SER A 13 -16.30 -16.39 7.62
N GLY A 14 -17.47 -16.17 7.01
CA GLY A 14 -18.68 -15.77 7.73
C GLY A 14 -18.63 -14.36 8.30
N ILE A 15 -17.56 -13.59 8.07
CA ILE A 15 -17.44 -12.19 8.53
C ILE A 15 -18.35 -11.31 7.66
N ASP A 16 -19.09 -10.42 8.32
CA ASP A 16 -19.93 -9.45 7.58
C ASP A 16 -19.05 -8.60 6.66
N ARG A 17 -19.45 -8.47 5.39
CA ARG A 17 -18.72 -7.66 4.39
C ARG A 17 -18.42 -6.25 4.88
N ARG A 18 -19.27 -5.68 5.71
CA ARG A 18 -19.14 -4.33 6.27
C ARG A 18 -18.02 -4.20 7.32
N GLU A 19 -17.58 -5.30 7.88
CA GLU A 19 -16.46 -5.34 8.83
C GLU A 19 -15.09 -5.49 8.13
N LEU A 20 -15.10 -5.70 6.81
CA LEU A 20 -13.90 -5.85 6.00
C LEU A 20 -13.61 -4.59 5.20
N PHE A 21 -12.36 -4.14 5.20
CA PHE A 21 -11.87 -3.08 4.33
C PHE A 21 -11.15 -3.69 3.13
N LEU A 22 -11.85 -3.76 2.00
CA LEU A 22 -11.38 -4.45 0.80
C LEU A 22 -10.69 -3.50 -0.16
N VAL A 23 -9.44 -3.81 -0.49
CA VAL A 23 -8.61 -3.01 -1.40
C VAL A 23 -8.26 -3.82 -2.64
N THR A 24 -8.45 -3.23 -3.82
CA THR A 24 -7.93 -3.78 -5.08
C THR A 24 -7.38 -2.67 -5.98
N LYS A 25 -6.77 -3.05 -7.11
CA LYS A 25 -6.11 -2.12 -8.03
C LYS A 25 -6.52 -2.38 -9.47
N VAL A 26 -6.61 -1.30 -10.24
CA VAL A 26 -6.66 -1.37 -11.71
C VAL A 26 -5.23 -1.33 -12.24
N ASN A 27 -4.83 -2.37 -12.96
CA ASN A 27 -3.53 -2.41 -13.62
C ASN A 27 -3.50 -1.43 -14.81
N PHE A 28 -2.36 -0.78 -15.06
CA PHE A 28 -2.21 0.21 -16.13
C PHE A 28 -2.54 -0.33 -17.54
N LYS A 29 -2.32 -1.61 -17.79
CA LYS A 29 -2.74 -2.27 -19.05
C LYS A 29 -4.26 -2.31 -19.25
N SER A 30 -5.02 -2.07 -18.21
CA SER A 30 -6.49 -2.07 -18.22
C SER A 30 -7.09 -0.67 -18.10
N TYR A 31 -6.30 0.39 -18.13
CA TYR A 31 -6.80 1.77 -17.93
C TYR A 31 -7.80 2.20 -19.01
N GLU A 32 -7.60 1.80 -20.27
CA GLU A 32 -8.54 2.06 -21.35
C GLU A 32 -9.91 1.36 -21.17
N ASN A 33 -9.94 0.30 -20.34
CA ASN A 33 -11.14 -0.47 -20.01
C ASN A 33 -11.38 -0.52 -18.49
N ALA A 34 -11.02 0.57 -17.77
CA ALA A 34 -11.04 0.62 -16.30
C ALA A 34 -12.42 0.26 -15.72
N GLU A 35 -13.51 0.80 -16.27
CA GLU A 35 -14.88 0.53 -15.80
C GLU A 35 -15.21 -0.97 -15.87
N GLN A 36 -14.98 -1.58 -17.05
CA GLN A 36 -15.25 -3.01 -17.25
C GLN A 36 -14.38 -3.88 -16.32
N THR A 37 -13.14 -3.47 -16.10
CA THR A 37 -12.21 -4.16 -15.18
C THR A 37 -12.74 -4.12 -13.76
N VAL A 38 -13.21 -2.96 -13.28
CA VAL A 38 -13.78 -2.82 -11.93
C VAL A 38 -15.06 -3.63 -11.78
N MET A 39 -15.95 -3.62 -12.77
CA MET A 39 -17.17 -4.45 -12.73
C MET A 39 -16.85 -5.94 -12.66
N ARG A 40 -15.81 -6.39 -13.36
CA ARG A 40 -15.31 -7.77 -13.26
C ARG A 40 -14.71 -8.04 -11.87
N SER A 41 -13.95 -7.10 -11.29
CA SER A 41 -13.43 -7.22 -9.94
C SER A 41 -14.54 -7.37 -8.90
N LEU A 42 -15.61 -6.57 -8.98
CA LEU A 42 -16.79 -6.70 -8.12
C LEU A 42 -17.42 -8.10 -8.22
N THR A 43 -17.56 -8.61 -9.44
CA THR A 43 -18.07 -9.97 -9.70
C THR A 43 -17.17 -11.03 -9.08
N ASN A 44 -15.86 -10.94 -9.30
CA ASN A 44 -14.88 -11.89 -8.78
C ASN A 44 -14.83 -11.88 -7.25
N LEU A 45 -14.86 -10.69 -6.66
CA LEU A 45 -14.85 -10.49 -5.21
C LEU A 45 -16.21 -10.80 -4.54
N GLN A 46 -17.24 -11.08 -5.36
CA GLN A 46 -18.61 -11.38 -4.88
C GLN A 46 -19.16 -10.30 -3.94
N THR A 47 -18.99 -9.02 -4.32
CA THR A 47 -19.41 -7.86 -3.52
C THR A 47 -19.99 -6.76 -4.39
N ASP A 48 -20.84 -5.92 -3.82
CA ASP A 48 -21.48 -4.79 -4.51
C ASP A 48 -20.61 -3.52 -4.49
N TYR A 49 -19.60 -3.48 -3.62
CA TYR A 49 -18.71 -2.31 -3.49
C TYR A 49 -17.29 -2.71 -3.09
N ILE A 50 -16.34 -1.83 -3.41
CA ILE A 50 -14.94 -1.88 -2.98
C ILE A 50 -14.70 -0.72 -2.00
N ASP A 51 -13.99 -0.95 -0.88
CA ASP A 51 -13.72 0.11 0.08
C ASP A 51 -12.65 1.07 -0.42
N LEU A 52 -11.59 0.56 -1.08
CA LEU A 52 -10.53 1.38 -1.68
C LEU A 52 -10.09 0.78 -3.02
N LEU A 53 -10.18 1.57 -4.07
CA LEU A 53 -9.71 1.21 -5.41
C LEU A 53 -8.54 2.10 -5.82
N LEU A 54 -7.42 1.49 -6.23
CA LEU A 54 -6.21 2.20 -6.60
C LEU A 54 -5.90 2.09 -8.09
N LEU A 55 -5.39 3.15 -8.70
CA LEU A 55 -4.59 3.05 -9.91
C LEU A 55 -3.22 2.47 -9.53
N HIS A 56 -2.78 1.41 -10.23
CA HIS A 56 -1.62 0.63 -9.79
C HIS A 56 -0.27 1.33 -10.07
N TRP A 57 -0.16 2.08 -11.17
CA TRP A 57 1.05 2.77 -11.61
C TRP A 57 0.72 4.05 -12.38
N PRO A 58 1.58 5.09 -12.34
CA PRO A 58 1.43 6.30 -13.14
C PRO A 58 1.88 6.11 -14.59
N PHE A 59 1.47 5.00 -15.21
CA PHE A 59 1.78 4.67 -16.61
C PHE A 59 0.51 4.77 -17.48
N ALA A 60 0.70 4.78 -18.79
CA ALA A 60 -0.39 4.84 -19.75
C ALA A 60 -1.36 6.02 -19.53
N ASN A 61 -2.63 5.87 -19.88
CA ASN A 61 -3.63 6.93 -19.76
C ASN A 61 -4.29 6.96 -18.38
N TYR A 62 -3.51 7.17 -17.32
CA TYR A 62 -4.03 7.18 -15.95
C TYR A 62 -5.02 8.31 -15.66
N TYR A 63 -4.97 9.44 -16.37
CA TYR A 63 -5.96 10.51 -16.24
C TYR A 63 -7.36 10.07 -16.67
N ALA A 64 -7.48 9.38 -17.80
CA ALA A 64 -8.77 8.85 -18.24
C ALA A 64 -9.27 7.79 -17.25
N ALA A 65 -8.40 6.89 -16.82
CA ALA A 65 -8.74 5.89 -15.81
C ALA A 65 -9.18 6.54 -14.48
N TRP A 66 -8.49 7.62 -14.02
CA TRP A 66 -8.88 8.33 -12.80
C TRP A 66 -10.31 8.88 -12.88
N ARG A 67 -10.69 9.48 -14.01
CA ARG A 67 -12.06 9.98 -14.22
C ARG A 67 -13.11 8.86 -14.19
N VAL A 68 -12.75 7.66 -14.61
CA VAL A 68 -13.62 6.48 -14.43
C VAL A 68 -13.74 6.12 -12.95
N LEU A 69 -12.65 6.17 -12.18
CA LEU A 69 -12.70 5.95 -10.74
C LEU A 69 -13.57 6.99 -10.03
N GLU A 70 -13.46 8.28 -10.40
CA GLU A 70 -14.33 9.36 -9.89
C GLU A 70 -15.82 9.10 -10.16
N LYS A 71 -16.16 8.60 -11.36
CA LYS A 71 -17.52 8.17 -11.72
C LYS A 71 -18.00 7.05 -10.81
N LEU A 72 -17.21 5.98 -10.68
CA LEU A 72 -17.57 4.81 -9.86
C LEU A 72 -17.68 5.14 -8.37
N TYR A 73 -16.88 6.09 -7.87
CA TYR A 73 -17.00 6.64 -6.53
C TYR A 73 -18.34 7.38 -6.36
N THR A 74 -18.72 8.23 -7.32
CA THR A 74 -20.00 8.96 -7.30
C THR A 74 -21.20 8.01 -7.38
N GLU A 75 -21.08 6.91 -8.09
CA GLU A 75 -22.09 5.85 -8.20
C GLU A 75 -22.15 4.93 -6.96
N GLY A 76 -21.27 5.10 -5.98
CA GLY A 76 -21.21 4.29 -4.76
C GLY A 76 -20.67 2.87 -4.96
N LYS A 77 -20.09 2.56 -6.13
CA LYS A 77 -19.41 1.28 -6.41
C LYS A 77 -18.07 1.16 -5.69
N VAL A 78 -17.48 2.30 -5.37
CA VAL A 78 -16.21 2.40 -4.67
C VAL A 78 -16.36 3.46 -3.57
N ARG A 79 -15.93 3.17 -2.34
CA ARG A 79 -16.04 4.08 -1.20
C ARG A 79 -14.91 5.11 -1.10
N ALA A 80 -13.74 4.74 -1.60
CA ALA A 80 -12.58 5.62 -1.71
C ALA A 80 -11.75 5.26 -2.93
N ILE A 81 -11.16 6.27 -3.56
CA ILE A 81 -10.25 6.08 -4.69
C ILE A 81 -8.87 6.63 -4.34
N GLY A 82 -7.83 5.98 -4.85
CA GLY A 82 -6.46 6.35 -4.59
C GLY A 82 -5.51 5.91 -5.71
N VAL A 83 -4.24 6.09 -5.46
CA VAL A 83 -3.18 5.78 -6.42
C VAL A 83 -2.11 4.90 -5.77
N SER A 84 -1.23 4.36 -6.59
CA SER A 84 -0.06 3.60 -6.14
C SER A 84 1.14 3.95 -7.02
N ASN A 85 2.32 4.10 -6.39
CA ASN A 85 3.57 4.44 -7.04
C ASN A 85 3.59 5.83 -7.72
N PHE A 86 2.77 6.77 -7.26
CA PHE A 86 2.81 8.14 -7.74
C PHE A 86 3.88 8.92 -6.97
N GLU A 87 4.85 9.48 -7.68
CA GLU A 87 5.81 10.42 -7.12
C GLU A 87 5.13 11.78 -6.86
N PRO A 88 5.72 12.67 -6.05
CA PRO A 88 5.07 13.91 -5.64
C PRO A 88 4.57 14.79 -6.78
N ASP A 89 5.32 14.92 -7.87
CA ASP A 89 4.95 15.71 -9.05
C ASP A 89 3.73 15.10 -9.77
N GLN A 90 3.69 13.79 -9.95
CA GLN A 90 2.58 13.08 -10.57
C GLN A 90 1.31 13.13 -9.70
N LEU A 91 1.48 13.01 -8.38
CA LEU A 91 0.38 13.11 -7.42
C LEU A 91 -0.23 14.52 -7.44
N LEU A 92 0.60 15.56 -7.39
CA LEU A 92 0.14 16.95 -7.42
C LEU A 92 -0.52 17.32 -8.74
N ASP A 93 0.03 16.84 -9.85
CA ASP A 93 -0.53 17.04 -11.18
C ASP A 93 -1.92 16.36 -11.30
N LEU A 94 -2.06 15.12 -10.83
CA LEU A 94 -3.36 14.44 -10.78
C LEU A 94 -4.38 15.23 -9.94
N ILE A 95 -3.99 15.74 -8.78
CA ILE A 95 -4.86 16.55 -7.88
C ILE A 95 -5.28 17.84 -8.55
N ALA A 96 -4.34 18.54 -9.24
CA ALA A 96 -4.59 19.83 -9.84
C ALA A 96 -5.61 19.80 -10.98
N TYR A 97 -5.69 18.69 -11.71
CA TYR A 97 -6.48 18.59 -12.93
C TYR A 97 -7.68 17.63 -12.84
N ASN A 98 -8.03 17.16 -11.63
CA ASN A 98 -9.19 16.30 -11.40
C ASN A 98 -10.02 16.80 -10.23
N LYS A 99 -11.20 16.20 -10.01
CA LYS A 99 -12.18 16.71 -9.04
C LYS A 99 -11.99 16.14 -7.65
N ILE A 100 -11.53 14.89 -7.56
CA ILE A 100 -11.39 14.15 -6.30
C ILE A 100 -9.91 13.98 -5.99
N VAL A 101 -9.51 14.36 -4.79
CA VAL A 101 -8.17 14.11 -4.27
C VAL A 101 -8.04 12.62 -3.95
N PRO A 102 -6.94 11.95 -4.34
CA PRO A 102 -6.70 10.57 -3.93
C PRO A 102 -6.73 10.42 -2.41
N ALA A 103 -7.52 9.48 -1.90
CA ALA A 103 -7.57 9.21 -0.46
C ALA A 103 -6.27 8.58 0.06
N VAL A 104 -5.57 7.85 -0.80
CA VAL A 104 -4.35 7.09 -0.47
C VAL A 104 -3.38 7.17 -1.64
N ASN A 105 -2.08 7.28 -1.32
CA ASN A 105 -1.01 6.86 -2.22
C ASN A 105 -0.29 5.66 -1.59
N GLN A 106 -0.29 4.53 -2.30
CA GLN A 106 0.38 3.31 -1.85
C GLN A 106 1.76 3.21 -2.51
N ILE A 107 2.82 3.40 -1.74
CA ILE A 107 4.20 3.39 -2.23
C ILE A 107 5.07 2.40 -1.45
N GLU A 108 6.17 1.95 -2.04
CA GLU A 108 7.17 1.17 -1.32
C GLU A 108 7.64 1.94 -0.10
N THR A 109 7.48 1.33 1.09
CA THR A 109 7.97 1.94 2.32
C THR A 109 8.40 0.87 3.31
N ASN A 110 9.64 0.94 3.74
CA ASN A 110 10.27 0.01 4.68
C ASN A 110 11.37 0.72 5.49
N LEU A 111 12.11 -0.01 6.30
CA LEU A 111 13.17 0.54 7.15
C LEU A 111 14.22 1.36 6.37
N TYR A 112 14.62 0.88 5.17
CA TYR A 112 15.67 1.48 4.36
C TYR A 112 15.16 2.51 3.33
N CYS A 113 13.86 2.51 3.08
CA CYS A 113 13.18 3.43 2.18
C CYS A 113 11.95 4.01 2.88
N GLN A 114 12.14 5.07 3.69
CA GLN A 114 11.09 5.56 4.59
C GLN A 114 10.17 6.61 3.94
N ARG A 115 10.51 7.07 2.75
CA ARG A 115 9.67 7.99 1.94
C ARG A 115 9.23 9.25 2.70
N SER A 116 10.13 9.82 3.50
CA SER A 116 9.79 10.97 4.37
C SER A 116 9.47 12.24 3.56
N THR A 117 10.13 12.47 2.43
CA THR A 117 9.87 13.61 1.53
C THR A 117 8.51 13.46 0.85
N GLU A 118 8.24 12.29 0.28
CA GLU A 118 6.99 11.97 -0.41
C GLU A 118 5.81 12.05 0.56
N ARG A 119 6.03 11.59 1.79
CA ARG A 119 5.06 11.70 2.86
C ARG A 119 4.72 13.15 3.19
N GLY A 120 5.70 14.04 3.27
CA GLY A 120 5.45 15.48 3.51
C GLY A 120 4.45 16.05 2.50
N TRP A 121 4.62 15.74 1.22
CA TRP A 121 3.68 16.15 0.16
C TRP A 121 2.29 15.51 0.31
N MET A 122 2.22 14.24 0.69
CA MET A 122 0.94 13.56 0.95
C MET A 122 0.21 14.19 2.14
N ASP A 123 0.91 14.45 3.24
CA ASP A 123 0.34 15.05 4.45
C ASP A 123 -0.24 16.46 4.16
N GLU A 124 0.45 17.29 3.37
CA GLU A 124 -0.06 18.60 2.92
C GLU A 124 -1.36 18.52 2.12
N LYS A 125 -1.57 17.44 1.39
CA LYS A 125 -2.75 17.23 0.54
C LYS A 125 -3.80 16.33 1.18
N ASN A 126 -3.63 15.94 2.44
CA ASN A 126 -4.49 14.99 3.15
C ASN A 126 -4.64 13.63 2.42
N VAL A 127 -3.55 13.17 1.80
CA VAL A 127 -3.45 11.85 1.16
C VAL A 127 -2.82 10.89 2.14
N ALA A 128 -3.51 9.80 2.50
CA ALA A 128 -2.98 8.83 3.43
C ALA A 128 -1.83 8.01 2.81
N HIS A 129 -0.78 7.77 3.60
CA HIS A 129 0.34 6.94 3.21
C HIS A 129 0.05 5.46 3.50
N MET A 130 0.13 4.62 2.48
CA MET A 130 0.05 3.15 2.62
C MET A 130 1.36 2.53 2.12
N ALA A 131 1.91 1.60 2.90
CA ALA A 131 3.19 0.96 2.62
C ALA A 131 3.01 -0.43 2.01
N TYR A 132 3.41 -0.62 0.74
CA TYR A 132 3.68 -1.98 0.26
C TYR A 132 5.14 -2.36 0.55
N ALA A 133 5.42 -3.66 0.56
CA ALA A 133 6.72 -4.22 0.93
C ALA A 133 7.29 -3.67 2.26
N PRO A 134 6.48 -3.54 3.33
CA PRO A 134 6.96 -3.00 4.60
C PRO A 134 8.07 -3.84 5.23
N LEU A 135 8.18 -5.10 4.82
CA LEU A 135 9.21 -6.06 5.24
C LEU A 135 10.22 -6.38 4.11
N GLY A 136 10.35 -5.50 3.10
CA GLY A 136 11.36 -5.61 2.04
C GLY A 136 11.13 -6.72 1.01
N GLN A 137 9.99 -7.40 1.02
CA GLN A 137 9.60 -8.47 0.08
C GLN A 137 10.69 -9.58 -0.01
N GLY A 138 11.50 -9.64 -1.05
CA GLY A 138 12.60 -10.60 -1.20
C GLY A 138 13.90 -10.20 -0.49
N ASN A 139 14.05 -8.93 -0.09
CA ASN A 139 15.29 -8.33 0.45
C ASN A 139 15.24 -8.14 1.98
N ARG A 140 14.44 -8.94 2.68
CA ARG A 140 14.13 -8.78 4.11
C ARG A 140 15.26 -9.18 5.07
N SER A 141 16.15 -10.09 4.67
CA SER A 141 17.13 -10.69 5.58
C SER A 141 18.04 -9.66 6.25
N GLU A 142 18.50 -8.66 5.52
CA GLU A 142 19.35 -7.60 6.05
C GLU A 142 18.61 -6.74 7.09
N MET A 143 17.38 -6.30 6.80
CA MET A 143 16.59 -5.51 7.76
C MET A 143 16.31 -6.25 9.06
N PHE A 144 16.10 -7.57 9.00
CA PHE A 144 15.83 -8.38 10.18
C PHE A 144 17.07 -8.61 11.04
N GLN A 145 18.26 -8.49 10.45
CA GLN A 145 19.54 -8.63 11.15
C GLN A 145 20.13 -7.29 11.59
N GLU A 146 19.46 -6.16 11.35
CA GLU A 146 19.90 -4.87 11.85
C GLU A 146 20.04 -4.90 13.38
N PRO A 147 21.21 -4.52 13.94
CA PRO A 147 21.44 -4.57 15.40
C PRO A 147 20.38 -3.82 16.20
N ALA A 148 19.94 -2.66 15.71
CA ALA A 148 18.89 -1.88 16.35
C ALA A 148 17.55 -2.63 16.38
N VAL A 149 17.19 -3.32 15.30
CA VAL A 149 15.95 -4.10 15.22
C VAL A 149 16.01 -5.30 16.15
N LEU A 150 17.13 -6.04 16.18
CA LEU A 150 17.32 -7.19 17.06
C LEU A 150 17.28 -6.81 18.53
N ALA A 151 17.94 -5.72 18.93
CA ALA A 151 17.92 -5.23 20.31
C ALA A 151 16.49 -4.85 20.76
N LEU A 152 15.69 -4.24 19.87
CA LEU A 152 14.30 -3.91 20.16
C LEU A 152 13.41 -5.15 20.19
N ALA A 153 13.65 -6.12 19.30
CA ALA A 153 12.95 -7.39 19.29
C ALA A 153 13.13 -8.15 20.62
N GLU A 154 14.37 -8.22 21.11
CA GLU A 154 14.68 -8.80 22.43
C GLU A 154 13.98 -8.01 23.56
N LYS A 155 14.14 -6.69 23.57
CA LYS A 155 13.57 -5.82 24.60
C LYS A 155 12.06 -5.95 24.76
N TYR A 156 11.33 -6.02 23.64
CA TYR A 156 9.86 -6.08 23.61
C TYR A 156 9.32 -7.52 23.57
N ALA A 157 10.18 -8.53 23.53
CA ALA A 157 9.82 -9.95 23.31
C ALA A 157 8.94 -10.12 22.05
N LYS A 158 9.36 -9.48 20.95
CA LYS A 158 8.68 -9.48 19.65
C LYS A 158 9.61 -10.00 18.55
N ALA A 159 9.03 -10.46 17.44
CA ALA A 159 9.81 -10.76 16.25
C ALA A 159 10.32 -9.48 15.57
N PRO A 160 11.46 -9.50 14.84
CA PRO A 160 11.98 -8.37 14.09
C PRO A 160 10.93 -7.75 13.15
N GLU A 161 10.10 -8.58 12.51
CA GLU A 161 9.00 -8.16 11.63
C GLU A 161 8.00 -7.26 12.36
N GLN A 162 7.66 -7.62 13.60
CA GLN A 162 6.73 -6.84 14.41
C GLN A 162 7.30 -5.47 14.78
N ILE A 163 8.61 -5.37 15.07
CA ILE A 163 9.29 -4.10 15.31
C ILE A 163 9.21 -3.21 14.07
N LEU A 164 9.50 -3.75 12.89
CA LEU A 164 9.46 -3.01 11.62
C LEU A 164 8.04 -2.54 11.27
N LEU A 165 7.05 -3.39 11.41
CA LEU A 165 5.66 -3.03 11.16
C LEU A 165 5.17 -2.00 12.19
N ARG A 166 5.54 -2.14 13.47
CA ARG A 166 5.20 -1.19 14.52
C ARG A 166 5.84 0.18 14.28
N PHE A 167 7.08 0.21 13.85
CA PHE A 167 7.77 1.45 13.47
C PHE A 167 6.98 2.24 12.42
N LEU A 168 6.52 1.59 11.35
CA LEU A 168 5.73 2.24 10.31
C LEU A 168 4.34 2.64 10.80
N THR A 169 3.64 1.77 11.54
CA THR A 169 2.29 2.07 12.03
C THR A 169 2.30 3.19 13.08
N GLN A 170 3.34 3.32 13.90
CA GLN A 170 3.49 4.46 14.81
C GLN A 170 3.75 5.79 14.09
N LYS A 171 4.29 5.76 12.89
CA LYS A 171 4.34 6.94 12.01
C LYS A 171 2.99 7.27 11.35
N GLY A 172 1.92 6.50 11.60
CA GLY A 172 0.62 6.67 10.96
C GLY A 172 0.57 6.14 9.53
N ILE A 173 1.48 5.25 9.15
CA ILE A 173 1.53 4.61 7.83
C ILE A 173 0.74 3.30 7.90
N ALA A 174 -0.23 3.13 7.00
CA ALA A 174 -0.94 1.85 6.85
C ALA A 174 -0.01 0.82 6.18
N VAL A 175 0.16 -0.35 6.79
CA VAL A 175 1.05 -1.41 6.28
C VAL A 175 0.25 -2.58 5.73
N ILE A 176 0.70 -3.15 4.61
CA ILE A 176 0.07 -4.31 3.98
C ILE A 176 1.05 -5.48 3.84
N PRO A 177 1.50 -6.09 4.95
CA PRO A 177 2.37 -7.24 4.90
C PRO A 177 1.64 -8.45 4.30
N ARG A 178 2.35 -9.25 3.51
CA ARG A 178 1.81 -10.47 2.91
C ARG A 178 2.42 -11.71 3.58
N SER A 179 1.57 -12.65 3.95
CA SER A 179 2.00 -13.99 4.34
C SER A 179 0.99 -15.05 3.88
N THR A 180 1.49 -16.28 3.66
CA THR A 180 0.68 -17.49 3.46
C THR A 180 0.72 -18.41 4.68
N GLN A 181 1.49 -18.03 5.72
CA GLN A 181 1.62 -18.80 6.97
C GLN A 181 0.69 -18.21 8.02
N PRO A 182 -0.24 -19.00 8.59
CA PRO A 182 -1.20 -18.52 9.58
C PRO A 182 -0.54 -17.86 10.81
N GLU A 183 0.58 -18.39 11.27
CA GLU A 183 1.32 -17.87 12.41
C GLU A 183 1.86 -16.45 12.11
N HIS A 184 2.50 -16.26 10.95
CA HIS A 184 2.98 -14.94 10.54
C HIS A 184 1.83 -13.95 10.33
N ILE A 185 0.65 -14.40 9.89
CA ILE A 185 -0.52 -13.53 9.79
C ILE A 185 -0.93 -13.04 11.17
N LYS A 186 -0.96 -13.92 12.18
CA LYS A 186 -1.26 -13.55 13.58
C LYS A 186 -0.23 -12.60 14.15
N GLU A 187 1.07 -12.85 13.92
CA GLU A 187 2.17 -11.98 14.35
C GLU A 187 2.07 -10.60 13.73
N ASN A 188 1.75 -10.50 12.43
CA ASN A 188 1.55 -9.23 11.74
C ASN A 188 0.38 -8.39 12.31
N PHE A 189 -0.57 -9.01 13.00
CA PHE A 189 -1.64 -8.32 13.74
C PHE A 189 -1.28 -7.96 15.18
N ALA A 190 -0.33 -8.66 15.80
CA ALA A 190 0.07 -8.49 17.20
C ALA A 190 1.06 -7.31 17.36
N LEU A 191 0.67 -6.12 16.90
CA LEU A 191 1.52 -4.92 16.83
C LEU A 191 1.12 -3.83 17.84
N PHE A 192 -0.06 -3.92 18.45
CA PHE A 192 -0.67 -2.80 19.16
C PHE A 192 -0.58 -2.94 20.68
N ASP A 193 0.05 -4.00 21.16
CA ASP A 193 0.27 -4.30 22.59
C ASP A 193 1.59 -3.74 23.13
N PHE A 194 2.40 -3.08 22.30
CA PHE A 194 3.62 -2.39 22.68
C PHE A 194 3.80 -1.09 21.91
N THR A 195 4.68 -0.22 22.40
CA THR A 195 4.97 1.09 21.80
C THR A 195 6.46 1.35 21.83
N LEU A 196 7.05 1.66 20.67
CA LEU A 196 8.43 2.10 20.55
C LEU A 196 8.57 3.52 21.13
N LYS A 197 9.62 3.75 21.91
CA LYS A 197 9.91 5.07 22.51
C LYS A 197 10.42 6.06 21.45
N PRO A 198 10.38 7.38 21.73
CA PRO A 198 10.84 8.39 20.76
C PRO A 198 12.31 8.22 20.34
N ASP A 199 13.20 7.83 21.26
CA ASP A 199 14.62 7.56 20.98
C ASP A 199 14.80 6.32 20.09
N GLU A 200 14.01 5.28 20.30
CA GLU A 200 13.98 4.06 19.47
C GLU A 200 13.44 4.35 18.07
N MET A 201 12.39 5.16 17.99
CA MET A 201 11.86 5.64 16.71
C MET A 201 12.89 6.46 15.92
N ALA A 202 13.67 7.31 16.63
CA ALA A 202 14.75 8.09 16.03
C ALA A 202 15.90 7.19 15.54
N GLN A 203 16.26 6.18 16.33
CA GLN A 203 17.28 5.19 15.97
C GLN A 203 16.91 4.43 14.68
N LEU A 204 15.68 3.93 14.58
CA LEU A 204 15.19 3.27 13.36
C LEU A 204 15.07 4.25 12.19
N SER A 205 14.67 5.49 12.44
CA SER A 205 14.58 6.53 11.41
C SER A 205 15.94 6.87 10.80
N ALA A 206 17.02 6.78 11.56
CA ALA A 206 18.39 7.03 11.08
C ALA A 206 18.91 5.96 10.09
N LEU A 207 18.21 4.82 9.97
CA LEU A 207 18.57 3.75 9.04
C LEU A 207 18.01 3.94 7.61
N ASP A 208 17.34 5.07 7.35
CA ASP A 208 16.81 5.40 6.02
C ASP A 208 17.94 5.57 5.00
N ARG A 209 17.98 4.71 4.00
CA ARG A 209 18.93 4.79 2.88
C ARG A 209 18.38 5.61 1.72
N LYS A 210 17.08 5.92 1.74
CA LYS A 210 16.35 6.62 0.68
C LYS A 210 16.37 5.91 -0.67
N GLU A 211 16.56 4.61 -0.66
CA GLU A 211 16.63 3.78 -1.86
C GLU A 211 15.55 2.69 -1.83
N PRO A 212 14.68 2.67 -2.84
CA PRO A 212 13.72 1.58 -3.01
C PRO A 212 14.43 0.24 -3.23
N LEU A 213 13.92 -0.82 -2.62
CA LEU A 213 14.47 -2.19 -2.77
C LEU A 213 13.87 -2.92 -3.98
N ILE A 214 12.70 -2.49 -4.46
CA ILE A 214 11.93 -3.20 -5.48
C ILE A 214 12.03 -2.53 -6.86
N GLY A 215 12.34 -1.25 -6.91
CA GLY A 215 12.49 -0.49 -8.15
C GLY A 215 12.22 0.99 -7.98
N LYS A 216 12.68 1.78 -8.92
CA LYS A 216 12.49 3.23 -8.93
C LYS A 216 11.38 3.57 -9.92
N PRO A 217 10.16 3.95 -9.45
CA PRO A 217 9.02 4.19 -10.32
C PRO A 217 9.20 5.36 -11.29
N GLU A 218 10.14 6.25 -11.02
CA GLU A 218 10.43 7.43 -11.82
C GLU A 218 11.49 7.22 -12.91
N THR A 219 11.95 5.97 -13.17
CA THR A 219 13.00 5.74 -14.17
C THR A 219 12.46 5.26 -15.51
N PRO A 220 13.06 5.70 -16.64
CA PRO A 220 12.70 5.20 -17.98
C PRO A 220 12.79 3.69 -18.10
N GLU A 221 13.80 3.07 -17.44
CA GLU A 221 14.02 1.63 -17.46
C GLU A 221 12.84 0.85 -16.88
N LEU A 222 12.18 1.39 -15.83
CA LEU A 222 11.00 0.76 -15.28
C LEU A 222 9.80 0.86 -16.25
N VAL A 223 9.66 1.97 -16.96
CA VAL A 223 8.63 2.09 -18.00
C VAL A 223 8.86 1.07 -19.11
N GLU A 224 10.10 0.95 -19.63
CA GLU A 224 10.45 -0.06 -20.63
C GLU A 224 10.19 -1.48 -20.12
N PHE A 225 10.60 -1.79 -18.88
CA PHE A 225 10.34 -3.08 -18.27
C PHE A 225 8.83 -3.35 -18.13
N SER A 226 8.02 -2.33 -17.84
CA SER A 226 6.56 -2.48 -17.71
C SER A 226 5.89 -2.94 -19.01
N LEU A 227 6.47 -2.67 -20.17
CA LEU A 227 5.97 -3.13 -21.46
C LEU A 227 6.03 -4.66 -21.62
N THR A 228 6.90 -5.31 -20.82
CA THR A 228 7.08 -6.78 -20.84
C THR A 228 6.18 -7.52 -19.83
N TRP A 229 5.46 -6.84 -18.97
CA TRP A 229 4.61 -7.41 -17.92
C TRP A 229 3.35 -8.09 -18.45
#